data_45056bcb8be8de5c726bf734cf107280
#
_entry.id   45056bcb8be8de5c726bf734cf107280
#
_cell.length_a   1.000
_cell.length_b   1.000
_cell.length_c   1.000
_cell.angle_alpha   90.00
_cell.angle_beta   90.00
_cell.angle_gamma   90.00
#
_symmetry.space_group_name_H-M   'P 1'
#
loop_
_entity.id
_entity.type
_entity.pdbx_description
1 polymer ?
#
loop_
_entity_poly.entity_id
_entity_poly.type
_entity_poly.pdbx_seq_one_letter_code
_entity_poly.pdbx_strand_id
1 'polypeptide(L)'
;MSLNPLPDEVTVTPVQRPIQGRVRAPGSKSITNRAVICAALAHGTSQITGALDSDDTRIMMSGLKNLGFNVDADWNKPTLFIHGSAGLIPKSQASIDCQASGTTMRFLTALVSLGTVSYTHLRAHE
;
A
#
# COMPACT_ATOMS: atom_id res chain seq x y z
N MET A 1 -3.05 -15.75 -9.79
CA MET A 1 -2.87 -15.71 -11.27
C MET A 1 -1.41 -16.00 -11.54
N SER A 2 -1.10 -17.14 -12.16
CA SER A 2 0.26 -17.45 -12.61
C SER A 2 0.56 -16.51 -13.78
N LEU A 3 1.49 -15.58 -13.60
CA LEU A 3 2.02 -14.79 -14.71
C LEU A 3 2.82 -15.75 -15.58
N ASN A 4 2.39 -15.95 -16.82
CA ASN A 4 3.24 -16.62 -17.80
C ASN A 4 4.56 -15.83 -17.89
N PRO A 5 5.72 -16.51 -17.90
CA PRO A 5 6.97 -15.81 -18.10
C PRO A 5 6.89 -15.02 -19.41
N LEU A 6 7.32 -13.76 -19.34
CA LEU A 6 7.41 -12.93 -20.53
C LEU A 6 8.46 -13.56 -21.49
N PRO A 7 8.21 -13.55 -22.80
CA PRO A 7 9.22 -14.01 -23.76
C PRO A 7 10.47 -13.12 -23.70
N ASP A 8 11.63 -13.72 -23.95
CA ASP A 8 12.91 -12.99 -23.94
C ASP A 8 12.97 -11.88 -24.99
N GLU A 9 12.20 -12.02 -26.07
CA GLU A 9 12.10 -11.04 -27.14
C GLU A 9 10.64 -10.80 -27.52
N VAL A 10 10.29 -9.53 -27.73
CA VAL A 10 8.98 -9.10 -28.23
C VAL A 10 9.16 -8.25 -29.47
N THR A 11 8.66 -8.72 -30.61
CA THR A 11 8.62 -7.92 -31.84
C THR A 11 7.47 -6.93 -31.77
N VAL A 12 7.77 -5.65 -31.79
CA VAL A 12 6.77 -4.59 -31.81
C VAL A 12 6.54 -4.14 -33.26
N THR A 13 5.33 -4.36 -33.77
CA THR A 13 4.93 -3.85 -35.10
C THR A 13 4.43 -2.42 -34.95
N PRO A 14 5.04 -1.43 -35.62
CA PRO A 14 4.56 -0.06 -35.56
C PRO A 14 3.12 0.06 -36.05
N VAL A 15 2.30 0.82 -35.32
CA VAL A 15 0.93 1.10 -35.77
C VAL A 15 0.92 2.10 -36.95
N GLN A 16 0.17 1.75 -38.01
CA GLN A 16 0.08 2.56 -39.20
C GLN A 16 -1.13 3.50 -39.24
N ARG A 17 -1.98 3.44 -38.23
CA ARG A 17 -3.19 4.27 -38.08
C ARG A 17 -3.30 4.81 -36.67
N PRO A 18 -3.98 5.94 -36.42
CA PRO A 18 -4.25 6.43 -35.07
C PRO A 18 -4.97 5.38 -34.26
N ILE A 19 -4.46 5.12 -33.04
CA ILE A 19 -5.08 4.18 -32.11
C ILE A 19 -6.30 4.85 -31.47
N GLN A 20 -7.45 4.18 -31.54
CA GLN A 20 -8.64 4.56 -30.81
C GLN A 20 -8.98 3.46 -29.81
N GLY A 21 -9.08 3.81 -28.53
CA GLY A 21 -9.38 2.84 -27.49
C GLY A 21 -9.54 3.51 -26.14
N ARG A 22 -10.12 2.75 -25.19
CA ARG A 22 -10.18 3.14 -23.78
C ARG A 22 -9.29 2.21 -22.98
N VAL A 23 -8.38 2.79 -22.21
CA VAL A 23 -7.52 2.05 -21.30
C VAL A 23 -7.83 2.50 -19.88
N ARG A 24 -8.10 1.55 -18.99
CA ARG A 24 -8.17 1.81 -17.56
C ARG A 24 -6.78 1.60 -16.97
N ALA A 25 -6.14 2.67 -16.55
CA ALA A 25 -4.86 2.59 -15.87
C ALA A 25 -5.01 1.82 -14.53
N PRO A 26 -4.02 1.00 -14.15
CA PRO A 26 -3.98 0.41 -12.82
C PRO A 26 -3.86 1.50 -11.74
N GLY A 27 -4.17 1.14 -10.49
CA GLY A 27 -3.99 2.03 -9.36
C GLY A 27 -2.54 2.51 -9.21
N SER A 28 -2.37 3.70 -8.68
CA SER A 28 -1.03 4.23 -8.38
C SER A 28 -0.56 3.74 -7.01
N LYS A 29 0.62 3.12 -6.93
CA LYS A 29 1.27 2.73 -5.67
C LYS A 29 1.38 3.91 -4.70
N SER A 30 1.90 5.02 -5.18
CA SER A 30 2.12 6.21 -4.37
C SER A 30 0.83 6.83 -3.84
N ILE A 31 -0.23 6.84 -4.64
CA ILE A 31 -1.53 7.35 -4.20
C ILE A 31 -2.16 6.37 -3.21
N THR A 32 -2.12 5.07 -3.48
CA THR A 32 -2.67 4.05 -2.58
C THR A 32 -2.02 4.13 -1.19
N ASN A 33 -0.68 4.15 -1.10
CA ASN A 33 0.01 4.21 0.19
C ASN A 33 -0.31 5.49 0.98
N ARG A 34 -0.41 6.65 0.30
CA ARG A 34 -0.81 7.90 0.96
C ARG A 34 -2.25 7.86 1.47
N ALA A 35 -3.17 7.39 0.62
CA ALA A 35 -4.58 7.28 0.98
C ALA A 35 -4.79 6.35 2.17
N VAL A 36 -4.06 5.24 2.23
CA VAL A 36 -4.10 4.28 3.35
C VAL A 36 -3.65 4.93 4.65
N ILE A 37 -2.56 5.71 4.67
CA ILE A 37 -2.10 6.43 5.87
C ILE A 37 -3.11 7.49 6.29
N CYS A 38 -3.65 8.29 5.35
CA CYS A 38 -4.68 9.28 5.67
C CYS A 38 -5.92 8.61 6.26
N ALA A 39 -6.36 7.49 5.69
CA ALA A 39 -7.49 6.72 6.17
C ALA A 39 -7.25 6.14 7.58
N ALA A 40 -6.04 5.66 7.86
CA ALA A 40 -5.66 5.14 9.18
C ALA A 40 -5.71 6.23 10.27
N LEU A 41 -5.35 7.46 9.93
CA LEU A 41 -5.39 8.61 10.85
C LEU A 41 -6.77 9.28 10.95
N ALA A 42 -7.66 9.03 9.99
CA ALA A 42 -8.99 9.64 9.96
C ALA A 42 -9.89 9.11 11.11
N HIS A 43 -11.04 9.72 11.27
CA HIS A 43 -12.11 9.20 12.10
C HIS A 43 -13.09 8.39 11.25
N GLY A 44 -13.48 7.19 11.74
CA GLY A 44 -14.45 6.34 11.07
C GLY A 44 -13.84 5.42 10.02
N THR A 45 -14.68 4.84 9.17
CA THR A 45 -14.29 3.86 8.17
C THR A 45 -14.13 4.49 6.80
N SER A 46 -13.00 4.24 6.16
CA SER A 46 -12.72 4.63 4.79
C SER A 46 -12.71 3.42 3.87
N GLN A 47 -13.30 3.58 2.69
CA GLN A 47 -13.23 2.61 1.59
C GLN A 47 -12.41 3.22 0.45
N ILE A 48 -11.32 2.55 0.07
CA ILE A 48 -10.44 2.96 -1.03
C ILE A 48 -10.65 1.99 -2.18
N THR A 49 -11.17 2.45 -3.31
CA THR A 49 -11.39 1.66 -4.52
C THR A 49 -10.32 1.93 -5.56
N GLY A 50 -9.97 0.92 -6.36
CA GLY A 50 -8.92 1.03 -7.38
C GLY A 50 -7.51 1.11 -6.78
N ALA A 51 -7.33 0.58 -5.59
CA ALA A 51 -6.01 0.46 -4.96
C ALA A 51 -5.07 -0.40 -5.83
N LEU A 52 -3.79 -0.06 -5.87
CA LEU A 52 -2.83 -0.92 -6.53
C LEU A 52 -2.52 -2.13 -5.64
N ASP A 53 -2.67 -3.33 -6.18
CA ASP A 53 -2.14 -4.55 -5.58
C ASP A 53 -0.66 -4.69 -5.96
N SER A 54 0.22 -4.47 -5.00
CA SER A 54 1.67 -4.62 -5.15
C SER A 54 2.29 -5.01 -3.81
N ASP A 55 3.51 -5.52 -3.83
CA ASP A 55 4.24 -5.87 -2.60
C ASP A 55 4.32 -4.68 -1.64
N ASP A 56 4.64 -3.48 -2.13
CA ASP A 56 4.68 -2.26 -1.30
C ASP A 56 3.35 -1.98 -0.59
N THR A 57 2.22 -2.11 -1.30
CA THR A 57 0.90 -1.83 -0.69
C THR A 57 0.49 -2.92 0.29
N ARG A 58 0.85 -4.17 0.01
CA ARG A 58 0.64 -5.30 0.94
C ARG A 58 1.48 -5.15 2.21
N ILE A 59 2.76 -4.74 2.07
CA ILE A 59 3.66 -4.46 3.19
C ILE A 59 3.12 -3.29 4.03
N MET A 60 2.63 -2.22 3.41
CA MET A 60 1.99 -1.10 4.09
C MET A 60 0.78 -1.56 4.92
N MET A 61 -0.12 -2.34 4.33
CA MET A 61 -1.29 -2.87 5.03
C MET A 61 -0.90 -3.79 6.18
N SER A 62 0.12 -4.63 6.01
CA SER A 62 0.67 -5.48 7.06
C SER A 62 1.26 -4.65 8.21
N GLY A 63 2.02 -3.61 7.90
CA GLY A 63 2.59 -2.70 8.88
C GLY A 63 1.51 -2.01 9.73
N LEU A 64 0.45 -1.53 9.11
CA LEU A 64 -0.69 -0.96 9.84
C LEU A 64 -1.41 -2.00 10.72
N LYS A 65 -1.57 -3.23 10.25
CA LYS A 65 -2.12 -4.34 11.05
C LYS A 65 -1.27 -4.61 12.29
N ASN A 66 0.04 -4.62 12.13
CA ASN A 66 0.99 -4.82 13.24
C ASN A 66 0.90 -3.69 14.28
N LEU A 67 0.66 -2.45 13.84
CA LEU A 67 0.38 -1.30 14.70
C LEU A 67 -1.00 -1.32 15.36
N GLY A 68 -1.83 -2.32 15.02
CA GLY A 68 -3.15 -2.53 15.62
C GLY A 68 -4.30 -1.84 14.90
N PHE A 69 -4.05 -1.22 13.74
CA PHE A 69 -5.15 -0.69 12.92
C PHE A 69 -6.00 -1.82 12.37
N ASN A 70 -7.32 -1.61 12.36
CA ASN A 70 -8.25 -2.53 11.72
C ASN A 70 -8.30 -2.19 10.22
N VAL A 71 -7.61 -3.01 9.42
CA VAL A 71 -7.50 -2.85 7.97
C VAL A 71 -7.79 -4.17 7.28
N ASP A 72 -8.53 -4.12 6.18
CA ASP A 72 -8.86 -5.26 5.35
C ASP A 72 -8.71 -4.94 3.86
N ALA A 73 -8.51 -5.96 3.04
CA ALA A 73 -8.26 -5.81 1.61
C ALA A 73 -8.94 -6.92 0.80
N ASP A 74 -9.77 -6.52 -0.15
CA ASP A 74 -10.24 -7.42 -1.22
C ASP A 74 -9.42 -7.16 -2.49
N TRP A 75 -8.37 -7.94 -2.67
CA TRP A 75 -7.48 -7.82 -3.84
C TRP A 75 -8.12 -8.30 -5.14
N ASN A 76 -9.20 -9.07 -5.07
CA ASN A 76 -9.95 -9.47 -6.28
C ASN A 76 -10.74 -8.30 -6.86
N LYS A 77 -11.13 -7.34 -6.00
CA LYS A 77 -11.87 -6.12 -6.37
C LYS A 77 -11.09 -4.85 -6.05
N PRO A 78 -9.78 -4.80 -6.15
CA PRO A 78 -8.83 -3.81 -5.61
C PRO A 78 -9.47 -2.76 -4.67
N THR A 79 -9.99 -3.22 -3.53
CA THR A 79 -10.70 -2.40 -2.56
C THR A 79 -10.12 -2.63 -1.17
N LEU A 80 -9.80 -1.53 -0.47
CA LEU A 80 -9.29 -1.56 0.89
C LEU A 80 -10.32 -0.94 1.83
N PHE A 81 -10.47 -1.52 3.02
CA PHE A 81 -11.26 -0.98 4.12
C PHE A 81 -10.35 -0.67 5.29
N ILE A 82 -10.39 0.56 5.77
CA ILE A 82 -9.54 1.03 6.85
C ILE A 82 -10.42 1.71 7.89
N HIS A 83 -10.40 1.20 9.14
CA HIS A 83 -11.01 1.87 10.28
C HIS A 83 -9.98 2.80 10.90
N GLY A 84 -10.19 4.09 10.72
CA GLY A 84 -9.30 5.12 11.24
C GLY A 84 -9.43 5.28 12.75
N SER A 85 -8.34 5.65 13.38
CA SER A 85 -8.18 5.75 14.83
C SER A 85 -8.21 7.19 15.36
N ALA A 86 -8.64 8.16 14.56
CA ALA A 86 -8.66 9.59 14.93
C ALA A 86 -7.30 10.13 15.39
N GLY A 87 -6.23 9.73 14.69
CA GLY A 87 -4.85 10.17 14.98
C GLY A 87 -4.14 9.39 16.08
N LEU A 88 -4.77 8.40 16.69
CA LEU A 88 -4.15 7.57 17.72
C LEU A 88 -3.45 6.36 17.11
N ILE A 89 -2.32 5.93 17.67
CA ILE A 89 -1.70 4.67 17.31
C ILE A 89 -2.23 3.59 18.26
N PRO A 90 -2.92 2.54 17.76
CA PRO A 90 -3.66 1.61 18.62
C PRO A 90 -2.76 0.78 19.57
N LYS A 91 -1.55 0.41 19.11
CA LYS A 91 -0.61 -0.35 19.93
C LYS A 91 0.57 0.50 20.36
N SER A 92 1.00 0.32 21.62
CA SER A 92 2.19 0.97 22.17
C SER A 92 3.51 0.26 21.81
N GLN A 93 3.45 -0.95 21.28
CA GLN A 93 4.61 -1.72 20.83
C GLN A 93 4.26 -2.54 19.58
N ALA A 94 5.12 -2.49 18.58
CA ALA A 94 4.99 -3.30 17.38
C ALA A 94 6.35 -3.53 16.72
N SER A 95 6.49 -4.67 16.05
CA SER A 95 7.59 -4.94 15.13
C SER A 95 7.05 -4.92 13.71
N ILE A 96 7.70 -4.16 12.84
CA ILE A 96 7.28 -3.99 11.45
C ILE A 96 8.46 -4.32 10.55
N ASP A 97 8.27 -5.32 9.70
CA ASP A 97 9.18 -5.62 8.62
C ASP A 97 8.73 -4.84 7.36
N CYS A 98 9.52 -3.87 6.96
CA CYS A 98 9.26 -3.07 5.76
C CYS A 98 9.86 -3.69 4.50
N GLN A 99 10.59 -4.80 4.61
CA GLN A 99 11.27 -5.46 3.50
C GLN A 99 12.04 -4.43 2.63
N ALA A 100 11.89 -4.51 1.30
CA ALA A 100 12.49 -3.55 0.37
C ALA A 100 11.61 -2.30 0.12
N SER A 101 10.50 -2.10 0.90
CA SER A 101 9.60 -0.96 0.70
C SER A 101 10.05 0.29 1.44
N GLY A 102 10.93 1.08 0.82
CA GLY A 102 11.36 2.37 1.38
C GLY A 102 10.22 3.36 1.60
N THR A 103 9.15 3.29 0.81
CA THR A 103 7.95 4.14 0.99
C THR A 103 7.22 3.76 2.27
N THR A 104 7.00 2.47 2.52
CA THR A 104 6.36 1.99 3.76
C THR A 104 7.17 2.39 4.97
N MET A 105 8.49 2.17 4.93
CA MET A 105 9.38 2.54 6.03
C MET A 105 9.25 4.02 6.39
N ARG A 106 9.33 4.92 5.40
CA ARG A 106 9.25 6.38 5.63
C ARG A 106 7.90 6.81 6.20
N PHE A 107 6.81 6.30 5.63
CA PHE A 107 5.47 6.68 6.09
C PHE A 107 5.15 6.12 7.46
N LEU A 108 5.49 4.86 7.74
CA LEU A 108 5.25 4.29 9.05
C LEU A 108 6.13 4.90 10.12
N THR A 109 7.39 5.28 9.82
CA THR A 109 8.24 6.03 10.75
C THR A 109 7.59 7.35 11.14
N ALA A 110 7.07 8.10 10.16
CA ALA A 110 6.38 9.36 10.45
C ALA A 110 5.06 9.12 11.21
N LEU A 111 4.29 8.09 10.85
CA LEU A 111 3.04 7.73 11.51
C LEU A 111 3.27 7.43 12.99
N VAL A 112 4.25 6.59 13.30
CA VAL A 112 4.50 6.13 14.68
C VAL A 112 5.01 7.24 15.59
N SER A 113 5.60 8.30 15.03
CA SER A 113 6.01 9.48 15.82
C SER A 113 4.83 10.25 16.45
N LEU A 114 3.60 9.98 15.99
CA LEU A 114 2.38 10.52 16.61
C LEU A 114 1.97 9.76 17.89
N GLY A 115 2.54 8.59 18.13
CA GLY A 115 2.25 7.76 19.30
C GLY A 115 3.19 8.05 20.48
N THR A 116 2.82 7.53 21.65
CA THR A 116 3.66 7.56 22.87
C THR A 116 4.60 6.36 22.94
N VAL A 117 5.21 5.96 21.84
CA VAL A 117 5.86 4.65 21.68
C VAL A 117 7.36 4.75 21.62
N SER A 118 8.06 3.80 22.28
CA SER A 118 9.49 3.60 22.08
C SER A 118 9.72 2.62 20.93
N TYR A 119 10.41 3.06 19.87
CA TYR A 119 10.78 2.21 18.74
C TYR A 119 12.24 1.82 18.82
N THR A 120 12.53 0.54 18.60
CA THR A 120 13.92 0.08 18.63
C THR A 120 14.49 -0.29 17.27
N HIS A 121 13.68 -0.67 16.27
CA HIS A 121 14.18 -1.03 14.94
C HIS A 121 13.10 -0.96 13.85
N LEU A 122 13.44 -0.29 12.74
CA LEU A 122 12.84 -0.49 11.43
C LEU A 122 13.91 -1.14 10.55
N ARG A 123 13.65 -2.32 10.00
CA ARG A 123 14.53 -2.92 9.00
C ARG A 123 13.96 -2.67 7.61
N ALA A 124 14.72 -1.93 6.78
CA ALA A 124 14.64 -2.05 5.33
C ALA A 124 15.84 -2.90 4.91
N HIS A 125 15.60 -3.95 4.15
CA HIS A 125 16.68 -4.63 3.43
C HIS A 125 16.91 -3.87 2.12
N GLU A 126 18.14 -3.48 1.88
CA GLU A 126 18.63 -3.04 0.57
C GLU A 126 18.79 -4.25 -0.36
#